data_f35bcea3d7b80eb9be41a7700e2cc5e9
#
_entry.id   f35bcea3d7b80eb9be41a7700e2cc5e9
#
_cell.length_a   1.000
_cell.length_b   1.000
_cell.length_c   1.000
_cell.angle_alpha   90.00
_cell.angle_beta   90.00
_cell.angle_gamma   90.00
#
_symmetry.space_group_name_H-M   'P 1'
#
loop_
_entity.id
_entity.type
_entity.pdbx_description
1 polymer ?
#
loop_
_entity_poly.entity_id
_entity_poly.type
_entity_poly.pdbx_seq_one_letter_code
_entity_poly.pdbx_strand_id
1 'polypeptide(L)'
;MKRSLITFGILFSLCLSMGLFTACSTEEEQAQPQQNLVNLAAKGKIILSMQDFNTEREITRAVQAPTDTQVVDLDNGMTAEISVERGRKRKTAVTRASDILNGHFNLYALNPATNQRVGNVLRGTISSVWVAKPTPLDPSAGKYETTLTPDAGLSPLMLAPGTYKFVCYNDAVEDDGTNLTIKNGFNNPLIGSTTATIPANSIEYKVNIEMKHPEVKCLVSLKNLIGNGEPTAGFVNMKGRLNATTTKAIQYSADLTSKTAIPGTDILEFSFTESEYDPDKDWALLYVLPLNGTDMKLEIYNGTCYYKSVGTLTTSLTKLGTMSANDNYKLNIKINPSYEYLFNDGTTGYLRDKGTRTPIGIVVRRKTAGKKGLAVALNQASTSREQPFTFTSDYISGEKTYYANKRAFTKLTDAFTDMDGYAYTWEANTSSNNEVKAGRDKYPAFKLAANYYPGVPTSGIGKWFLPSLGQIKLMMATIGFSYKWYSNEAAQPFANAALAYGFRKATPSNPPVDSDDNLEPICSSTYYKYDYCWTFWYHDYDTYSSAYVLPFVEF
;
A
#
# COMPACT_ATOMS: atom_id res chain seq x y z
N MET A 1 40.18 -20.93 45.23
CA MET A 1 40.25 -21.50 46.60
C MET A 1 39.01 -22.33 46.86
N LYS A 2 39.26 -23.63 47.24
CA LYS A 2 38.41 -24.63 47.94
C LYS A 2 37.05 -24.96 47.23
N ARG A 3 36.90 -26.06 46.50
CA ARG A 3 36.87 -27.51 46.84
C ARG A 3 35.93 -27.83 48.00
N SER A 4 34.85 -28.57 47.71
CA SER A 4 34.56 -29.80 48.44
C SER A 4 33.57 -30.68 47.68
N LEU A 5 34.02 -31.86 47.34
CA LEU A 5 33.34 -33.12 47.04
C LEU A 5 32.78 -33.75 48.30
N ILE A 6 31.67 -34.50 48.23
CA ILE A 6 31.42 -35.74 48.98
C ILE A 6 30.38 -36.55 48.20
N THR A 7 30.65 -37.59 47.90
CA THR A 7 30.76 -39.00 47.50
C THR A 7 30.00 -39.94 48.44
N PHE A 8 29.42 -41.02 47.85
CA PHE A 8 29.10 -42.37 48.34
C PHE A 8 27.72 -42.63 48.95
N GLY A 9 27.12 -43.67 48.40
CA GLY A 9 26.62 -44.83 49.10
C GLY A 9 25.77 -45.80 48.29
N ILE A 10 26.44 -46.81 47.76
CA ILE A 10 25.83 -48.05 47.22
C ILE A 10 25.38 -48.93 48.38
N LEU A 11 24.18 -49.53 48.28
CA LEU A 11 23.93 -50.77 49.01
C LEU A 11 23.11 -51.75 48.15
N PHE A 12 23.79 -52.80 47.79
CA PHE A 12 23.34 -54.04 47.22
C PHE A 12 22.64 -54.90 48.28
N SER A 13 21.48 -55.45 48.03
CA SER A 13 21.04 -56.63 48.77
C SER A 13 20.29 -57.62 47.85
N LEU A 14 20.96 -58.71 47.68
CA LEU A 14 20.59 -59.94 46.99
C LEU A 14 19.87 -60.85 48.00
N CYS A 15 18.67 -61.29 47.68
CA CYS A 15 18.10 -62.49 48.31
C CYS A 15 17.42 -63.40 47.27
N LEU A 16 18.10 -64.49 47.05
CA LEU A 16 17.69 -65.66 46.32
C LEU A 16 16.81 -66.56 47.18
N SER A 17 15.62 -66.93 46.71
CA SER A 17 14.97 -68.14 47.24
C SER A 17 14.15 -68.81 46.13
N MET A 18 14.56 -70.02 45.75
CA MET A 18 13.88 -70.97 44.90
C MET A 18 12.60 -71.51 45.57
N GLY A 19 11.60 -71.62 44.76
CA GLY A 19 10.38 -72.33 45.09
C GLY A 19 9.70 -72.86 43.82
N LEU A 20 10.00 -74.06 43.45
CA LEU A 20 9.31 -74.85 42.39
C LEU A 20 7.90 -75.15 42.84
N PHE A 21 6.89 -74.74 42.11
CA PHE A 21 5.60 -75.42 42.02
C PHE A 21 5.14 -75.40 40.56
N THR A 22 5.18 -76.59 40.00
CA THR A 22 4.49 -76.92 38.77
C THR A 22 2.99 -77.00 39.04
N ALA A 23 2.22 -76.14 38.39
CA ALA A 23 0.80 -76.32 38.18
C ALA A 23 0.51 -76.02 36.72
N CYS A 24 0.27 -77.01 35.92
CA CYS A 24 -0.39 -76.89 34.62
C CYS A 24 -1.78 -76.34 34.83
N SER A 25 -2.04 -75.11 34.48
CA SER A 25 -3.36 -74.66 34.10
C SER A 25 -3.25 -74.20 32.65
N THR A 26 -3.91 -74.88 31.76
CA THR A 26 -4.24 -74.39 30.41
C THR A 26 -5.15 -73.17 30.56
N GLU A 27 -4.53 -71.97 30.68
CA GLU A 27 -5.25 -70.77 30.38
C GLU A 27 -5.29 -70.71 28.86
N GLU A 28 -6.46 -70.86 28.31
CA GLU A 28 -6.78 -70.37 26.99
C GLU A 28 -6.44 -68.91 26.97
N GLU A 29 -5.31 -68.52 26.32
CA GLU A 29 -5.08 -67.13 25.86
C GLU A 29 -6.33 -66.80 25.04
N GLN A 30 -7.26 -66.07 25.66
CA GLN A 30 -8.26 -65.34 24.91
C GLN A 30 -7.48 -64.41 23.96
N ALA A 31 -7.28 -64.88 22.74
CA ALA A 31 -6.80 -64.00 21.65
C ALA A 31 -7.70 -62.78 21.65
N GLN A 32 -7.14 -61.65 22.08
CA GLN A 32 -7.83 -60.40 21.86
C GLN A 32 -8.25 -60.39 20.39
N PRO A 33 -9.51 -60.09 20.06
CA PRO A 33 -9.94 -60.05 18.68
C PRO A 33 -9.02 -59.08 17.95
N GLN A 34 -8.24 -59.60 16.99
CA GLN A 34 -7.47 -58.74 16.08
C GLN A 34 -8.46 -57.74 15.51
N GLN A 35 -8.43 -56.53 15.99
CA GLN A 35 -9.26 -55.47 15.44
C GLN A 35 -8.88 -55.38 13.95
N ASN A 36 -9.82 -55.72 13.07
CA ASN A 36 -9.64 -55.59 11.64
C ASN A 36 -9.45 -54.13 11.28
N LEU A 37 -8.20 -53.64 11.32
CA LEU A 37 -7.86 -52.24 11.00
C LEU A 37 -8.11 -51.99 9.52
N VAL A 38 -8.79 -50.91 9.23
CA VAL A 38 -9.10 -50.46 7.87
C VAL A 38 -8.11 -49.36 7.48
N ASN A 39 -7.42 -49.56 6.35
CA ASN A 39 -6.61 -48.51 5.75
C ASN A 39 -7.53 -47.46 5.15
N LEU A 40 -7.54 -46.25 5.75
CA LEU A 40 -8.41 -45.17 5.34
C LEU A 40 -8.21 -44.78 3.87
N ALA A 41 -6.98 -44.72 3.41
CA ALA A 41 -6.66 -44.31 2.05
C ALA A 41 -6.93 -45.37 0.99
N ALA A 42 -6.89 -46.65 1.37
CA ALA A 42 -7.14 -47.75 0.43
C ALA A 42 -8.63 -48.08 0.23
N LYS A 43 -9.46 -47.78 1.24
CA LYS A 43 -10.89 -48.11 1.26
C LYS A 43 -11.81 -46.88 1.31
N GLY A 44 -11.30 -45.75 1.80
CA GLY A 44 -12.05 -44.49 1.91
C GLY A 44 -11.69 -43.49 0.81
N LYS A 45 -12.70 -42.85 0.22
CA LYS A 45 -12.50 -41.67 -0.64
C LYS A 45 -12.59 -40.44 0.23
N ILE A 46 -11.44 -39.74 0.41
CA ILE A 46 -11.37 -38.46 1.14
C ILE A 46 -11.66 -37.37 0.14
N ILE A 47 -12.74 -36.63 0.36
CA ILE A 47 -13.20 -35.53 -0.50
C ILE A 47 -13.07 -34.24 0.29
N LEU A 48 -12.28 -33.29 -0.24
CA LEU A 48 -12.14 -31.98 0.32
C LEU A 48 -12.94 -30.97 -0.51
N SER A 49 -13.63 -30.06 0.15
CA SER A 49 -14.23 -28.86 -0.44
C SER A 49 -13.68 -27.66 0.27
N MET A 50 -13.69 -26.50 -0.37
CA MET A 50 -13.20 -25.26 0.21
C MET A 50 -14.35 -24.28 0.39
N GLN A 51 -14.40 -23.64 1.56
CA GLN A 51 -15.26 -22.50 1.79
C GLN A 51 -14.58 -21.24 1.23
N ASP A 52 -15.28 -20.53 0.35
CA ASP A 52 -14.80 -19.24 -0.17
C ASP A 52 -14.65 -18.20 0.96
N PHE A 53 -13.74 -17.25 0.76
CA PHE A 53 -13.68 -16.10 1.64
C PHE A 53 -15.01 -15.33 1.65
N ASN A 54 -15.35 -14.80 2.83
CA ASN A 54 -16.56 -14.00 3.00
C ASN A 54 -16.53 -12.82 2.04
N THR A 55 -17.60 -12.65 1.31
CA THR A 55 -17.84 -11.50 0.46
C THR A 55 -19.00 -10.72 1.05
N GLU A 56 -18.94 -9.40 1.06
CA GLU A 56 -20.12 -8.61 1.40
C GLU A 56 -21.25 -8.98 0.43
N ARG A 57 -22.45 -9.19 1.00
CA ARG A 57 -23.68 -9.23 0.20
C ARG A 57 -23.76 -7.93 -0.59
N GLU A 58 -24.16 -8.02 -1.86
CA GLU A 58 -24.38 -6.86 -2.72
C GLU A 58 -25.19 -5.78 -1.97
N ILE A 59 -24.52 -4.75 -1.53
CA ILE A 59 -25.20 -3.51 -1.16
C ILE A 59 -25.56 -2.88 -2.50
N THR A 60 -26.85 -2.90 -2.81
CA THR A 60 -27.43 -2.29 -3.99
C THR A 60 -26.90 -0.86 -4.19
N ARG A 61 -26.24 -0.63 -5.31
CA ARG A 61 -25.97 0.61 -6.07
C ARG A 61 -25.78 1.98 -5.37
N ALA A 62 -25.44 2.06 -4.13
CA ALA A 62 -24.93 3.29 -3.53
C ALA A 62 -23.63 2.97 -2.82
N VAL A 63 -22.57 2.71 -3.61
CA VAL A 63 -21.24 2.68 -3.06
C VAL A 63 -20.82 4.11 -2.82
N GLN A 64 -21.11 4.59 -1.64
CA GLN A 64 -20.36 5.68 -1.08
C GLN A 64 -18.89 5.31 -1.15
N ALA A 65 -18.07 6.16 -1.78
CA ALA A 65 -16.61 6.09 -1.65
C ALA A 65 -16.28 5.89 -0.16
N PRO A 66 -15.23 5.13 0.18
CA PRO A 66 -14.91 4.88 1.58
C PRO A 66 -14.85 6.22 2.32
N THR A 67 -15.87 6.50 3.13
CA THR A 67 -16.04 7.78 3.82
C THR A 67 -15.05 7.95 4.95
N ASP A 68 -14.22 6.94 5.18
CA ASP A 68 -13.35 6.82 6.33
C ASP A 68 -11.91 6.52 5.90
N THR A 69 -11.28 7.53 5.28
CA THR A 69 -9.85 7.49 4.94
C THR A 69 -9.03 7.98 6.13
N GLN A 70 -8.07 7.19 6.55
CA GLN A 70 -7.07 7.61 7.53
C GLN A 70 -5.94 8.32 6.79
N VAL A 71 -5.64 9.57 7.16
CA VAL A 71 -4.53 10.34 6.61
C VAL A 71 -3.40 10.38 7.61
N VAL A 72 -2.21 10.00 7.18
CA VAL A 72 -0.99 10.00 8.00
C VAL A 72 0.09 10.81 7.30
N ASP A 73 0.71 11.73 8.03
CA ASP A 73 1.85 12.48 7.51
C ASP A 73 3.07 11.57 7.41
N LEU A 74 3.73 11.67 6.28
CA LEU A 74 5.03 11.10 6.02
C LEU A 74 6.09 12.19 6.08
N ASP A 75 7.34 11.80 6.29
CA ASP A 75 8.44 12.72 6.13
C ASP A 75 8.56 13.20 4.66
N ASN A 76 9.34 14.26 4.45
CA ASN A 76 9.67 14.79 3.12
C ASN A 76 8.50 15.38 2.31
N GLY A 77 7.45 15.86 2.98
CA GLY A 77 6.33 16.56 2.34
C GLY A 77 5.38 15.64 1.59
N MET A 78 5.12 14.47 2.14
CA MET A 78 4.14 13.51 1.63
C MET A 78 3.12 13.13 2.70
N THR A 79 1.99 12.59 2.27
CA THR A 79 0.97 11.98 3.13
C THR A 79 0.58 10.63 2.57
N ALA A 80 0.25 9.68 3.45
CA ALA A 80 -0.41 8.44 3.09
C ALA A 80 -1.91 8.54 3.41
N GLU A 81 -2.75 8.32 2.41
CA GLU A 81 -4.18 8.12 2.56
C GLU A 81 -4.44 6.61 2.59
N ILE A 82 -4.91 6.11 3.72
CA ILE A 82 -5.15 4.68 3.94
C ILE A 82 -6.65 4.45 4.00
N SER A 83 -7.17 3.66 3.08
CA SER A 83 -8.56 3.24 3.06
C SER A 83 -8.69 1.72 3.06
N VAL A 84 -9.77 1.22 3.62
CA VAL A 84 -10.08 -0.20 3.72
C VAL A 84 -11.34 -0.50 2.93
N GLU A 85 -11.25 -1.47 2.03
CA GLU A 85 -12.40 -2.02 1.34
C GLU A 85 -12.58 -3.48 1.76
N ARG A 86 -13.81 -3.89 2.06
CA ARG A 86 -14.11 -5.31 2.16
C ARG A 86 -14.13 -5.92 0.77
N GLY A 87 -13.48 -7.08 0.61
CA GLY A 87 -13.37 -7.75 -0.68
C GLY A 87 -14.73 -8.07 -1.27
N ARG A 88 -14.89 -7.79 -2.56
CA ARG A 88 -16.10 -8.11 -3.32
C ARG A 88 -15.86 -9.32 -4.21
N LYS A 89 -16.85 -10.20 -4.36
CA LYS A 89 -16.84 -11.16 -5.47
C LYS A 89 -16.79 -10.40 -6.79
N ARG A 90 -15.79 -10.68 -7.63
CA ARG A 90 -15.83 -10.25 -9.03
C ARG A 90 -17.07 -10.86 -9.68
N LYS A 91 -17.89 -10.00 -10.32
CA LYS A 91 -19.03 -10.45 -11.14
C LYS A 91 -18.65 -11.15 -12.45
N THR A 92 -17.40 -11.26 -12.76
CA THR A 92 -16.98 -11.98 -13.97
C THR A 92 -17.17 -13.47 -13.71
N ALA A 93 -17.98 -14.06 -14.56
CA ALA A 93 -18.04 -15.51 -14.73
C ALA A 93 -16.65 -16.00 -15.06
N VAL A 94 -15.89 -16.24 -14.00
CA VAL A 94 -14.58 -16.63 -14.19
C VAL A 94 -14.31 -17.95 -13.82
N THR A 95 -13.74 -18.56 -14.71
CA THR A 95 -12.74 -19.60 -14.50
C THR A 95 -12.55 -19.89 -13.02
N ARG A 96 -13.32 -20.84 -12.57
CA ARG A 96 -13.28 -21.46 -11.24
C ARG A 96 -11.91 -22.08 -10.89
N ALA A 97 -10.85 -21.59 -11.52
CA ALA A 97 -9.48 -22.04 -11.31
C ALA A 97 -8.86 -21.53 -10.00
N SER A 98 -9.42 -20.46 -9.42
CA SER A 98 -8.93 -19.91 -8.13
C SER A 98 -9.41 -20.69 -6.91
N ASP A 99 -10.41 -21.55 -7.06
CA ASP A 99 -11.02 -22.32 -5.97
C ASP A 99 -10.53 -23.77 -5.94
N ILE A 100 -9.49 -24.11 -6.72
CA ILE A 100 -8.92 -25.43 -6.75
C ILE A 100 -7.99 -25.59 -5.54
N LEU A 101 -8.33 -26.57 -4.69
CA LEU A 101 -7.43 -27.02 -3.63
C LEU A 101 -6.21 -27.69 -4.25
N ASN A 102 -5.02 -27.21 -3.93
CA ASN A 102 -3.74 -27.75 -4.38
C ASN A 102 -2.78 -27.90 -3.20
N GLY A 103 -1.75 -28.74 -3.37
CA GLY A 103 -0.68 -28.90 -2.42
C GLY A 103 -0.87 -30.08 -1.47
N HIS A 104 -0.07 -30.09 -0.42
CA HIS A 104 -0.07 -31.15 0.58
C HIS A 104 -1.03 -30.84 1.71
N PHE A 105 -1.74 -31.89 2.12
CA PHE A 105 -2.65 -31.88 3.26
C PHE A 105 -2.35 -33.04 4.21
N ASN A 106 -2.61 -32.79 5.48
CA ASN A 106 -2.45 -33.71 6.56
C ASN A 106 -3.83 -34.02 7.15
N LEU A 107 -4.09 -35.27 7.45
CA LEU A 107 -5.34 -35.74 8.01
C LEU A 107 -5.08 -36.69 9.19
N TYR A 108 -5.69 -36.41 10.32
CA TYR A 108 -5.72 -37.35 11.44
C TYR A 108 -7.14 -37.61 11.94
N ALA A 109 -7.27 -38.71 12.67
CA ALA A 109 -8.52 -39.09 13.32
C ALA A 109 -8.43 -38.87 14.84
N LEU A 110 -9.55 -38.50 15.44
CA LEU A 110 -9.73 -38.37 16.88
C LEU A 110 -10.80 -39.36 17.33
N ASN A 111 -10.59 -40.00 18.48
CA ASN A 111 -11.63 -40.69 19.18
C ASN A 111 -12.65 -39.67 19.72
N PRO A 112 -13.92 -39.71 19.33
CA PRO A 112 -14.89 -38.66 19.71
C PRO A 112 -15.22 -38.64 21.20
N ALA A 113 -14.94 -39.71 21.95
CA ALA A 113 -15.17 -39.76 23.39
C ALA A 113 -14.01 -39.15 24.20
N THR A 114 -12.77 -39.26 23.70
CA THR A 114 -11.57 -38.81 24.43
C THR A 114 -10.89 -37.59 23.80
N ASN A 115 -11.25 -37.24 22.58
CA ASN A 115 -10.58 -36.23 21.74
C ASN A 115 -9.07 -36.48 21.52
N GLN A 116 -8.62 -37.72 21.76
CA GLN A 116 -7.24 -38.11 21.52
C GLN A 116 -7.04 -38.59 20.09
N ARG A 117 -5.88 -38.32 19.51
CA ARG A 117 -5.49 -38.79 18.18
C ARG A 117 -5.38 -40.33 18.16
N VAL A 118 -5.86 -40.91 17.09
CA VAL A 118 -5.85 -42.37 16.86
C VAL A 118 -5.17 -42.64 15.52
N GLY A 119 -4.22 -43.59 15.56
CA GLY A 119 -3.45 -43.96 14.37
C GLY A 119 -2.44 -42.90 13.94
N ASN A 120 -1.88 -43.07 12.75
CA ASN A 120 -0.91 -42.16 12.16
C ASN A 120 -1.59 -40.96 11.50
N VAL A 121 -0.84 -39.89 11.27
CA VAL A 121 -1.27 -38.76 10.40
C VAL A 121 -1.10 -39.21 8.95
N LEU A 122 -2.17 -39.14 8.18
CA LEU A 122 -2.14 -39.36 6.74
C LEU A 122 -1.71 -38.06 6.05
N ARG A 123 -0.58 -38.06 5.38
CA ARG A 123 -0.14 -36.98 4.50
C ARG A 123 -0.39 -37.36 3.06
N GLY A 124 -0.82 -36.41 2.25
CA GLY A 124 -1.08 -36.67 0.83
C GLY A 124 -1.20 -35.39 0.02
N THR A 125 -1.16 -35.56 -1.28
CA THR A 125 -1.32 -34.49 -2.25
C THR A 125 -2.76 -34.42 -2.73
N ILE A 126 -3.30 -33.21 -2.83
CA ILE A 126 -4.63 -32.98 -3.39
C ILE A 126 -4.52 -32.85 -4.91
N SER A 127 -5.38 -33.61 -5.59
CA SER A 127 -5.66 -33.44 -7.00
C SER A 127 -7.12 -33.07 -7.20
N SER A 128 -7.39 -32.09 -8.07
CA SER A 128 -8.74 -31.66 -8.44
C SER A 128 -8.97 -31.96 -9.91
N VAL A 129 -10.00 -32.70 -10.22
CA VAL A 129 -10.38 -33.06 -11.58
C VAL A 129 -11.74 -32.45 -11.89
N TRP A 130 -11.84 -31.77 -13.03
CA TRP A 130 -13.12 -31.26 -13.51
C TRP A 130 -14.02 -32.41 -13.95
N VAL A 131 -15.15 -32.56 -13.29
CA VAL A 131 -16.19 -33.56 -13.65
C VAL A 131 -17.35 -32.81 -14.30
N ALA A 132 -17.51 -32.99 -15.61
CA ALA A 132 -18.60 -32.41 -16.36
C ALA A 132 -19.96 -32.98 -15.89
N LYS A 133 -20.90 -32.09 -15.64
CA LYS A 133 -22.31 -32.41 -15.33
C LYS A 133 -23.20 -31.54 -16.20
N PRO A 134 -23.21 -31.73 -17.51
CA PRO A 134 -23.98 -30.92 -18.43
C PRO A 134 -25.46 -30.97 -18.10
N THR A 135 -26.11 -29.82 -18.15
CA THR A 135 -27.56 -29.71 -18.06
C THR A 135 -28.12 -29.16 -19.36
N PRO A 136 -29.42 -29.33 -19.66
CA PRO A 136 -30.02 -28.76 -20.87
C PRO A 136 -29.89 -27.21 -20.96
N LEU A 137 -29.75 -26.53 -19.81
CA LEU A 137 -29.61 -25.09 -19.73
C LEU A 137 -28.15 -24.61 -19.68
N ASP A 138 -27.23 -25.48 -19.30
CA ASP A 138 -25.79 -25.23 -19.25
C ASP A 138 -24.98 -26.46 -19.64
N PRO A 139 -24.62 -26.58 -20.91
CA PRO A 139 -23.80 -27.69 -21.41
C PRO A 139 -22.39 -27.72 -20.82
N SER A 140 -21.90 -26.62 -20.28
CA SER A 140 -20.59 -26.48 -19.63
C SER A 140 -20.61 -26.74 -18.13
N ALA A 141 -21.77 -27.06 -17.56
CA ALA A 141 -21.91 -27.30 -16.14
C ALA A 141 -21.06 -28.49 -15.68
N GLY A 142 -20.44 -28.32 -14.53
CA GLY A 142 -19.62 -29.35 -13.90
C GLY A 142 -19.15 -28.88 -12.53
N LYS A 143 -18.37 -29.68 -11.88
CA LYS A 143 -17.70 -29.34 -10.63
C LYS A 143 -16.31 -29.94 -10.56
N TYR A 144 -15.43 -29.33 -9.81
CA TYR A 144 -14.19 -29.98 -9.43
C TYR A 144 -14.48 -31.02 -8.34
N GLU A 145 -14.03 -32.25 -8.58
CA GLU A 145 -13.94 -33.28 -7.54
C GLU A 145 -12.49 -33.35 -7.08
N THR A 146 -12.29 -33.17 -5.79
CA THR A 146 -10.97 -33.25 -5.17
C THR A 146 -10.76 -34.58 -4.51
N THR A 147 -9.57 -35.13 -4.64
CA THR A 147 -9.18 -36.38 -4.02
C THR A 147 -7.83 -36.22 -3.34
N LEU A 148 -7.70 -36.69 -2.11
CA LEU A 148 -6.43 -36.79 -1.40
C LEU A 148 -5.76 -38.10 -1.79
N THR A 149 -4.59 -38.03 -2.43
CA THR A 149 -3.73 -39.16 -2.76
C THR A 149 -2.60 -39.22 -1.73
N PRO A 150 -2.46 -40.31 -0.98
CA PRO A 150 -1.39 -40.45 0.01
C PRO A 150 0.01 -40.32 -0.61
N ASP A 151 0.93 -39.71 0.10
CA ASP A 151 2.33 -39.68 -0.29
C ASP A 151 2.97 -41.05 -0.17
N ALA A 152 3.80 -41.42 -1.14
CA ALA A 152 4.47 -42.71 -1.16
C ALA A 152 5.46 -42.86 0.00
N GLY A 153 5.50 -44.06 0.59
CA GLY A 153 6.47 -44.39 1.65
C GLY A 153 6.08 -43.95 3.06
N LEU A 154 4.94 -43.30 3.23
CA LEU A 154 4.44 -42.93 4.57
C LEU A 154 3.55 -44.03 5.14
N SER A 155 3.52 -44.12 6.48
CA SER A 155 2.64 -45.07 7.17
C SER A 155 1.18 -44.70 6.97
N PRO A 156 0.33 -45.64 6.57
CA PRO A 156 -1.09 -45.37 6.36
C PRO A 156 -1.83 -45.08 7.67
N LEU A 157 -2.91 -44.32 7.58
CA LEU A 157 -3.86 -44.17 8.69
C LEU A 157 -4.73 -45.43 8.78
N MET A 158 -4.45 -46.26 9.78
CA MET A 158 -5.15 -47.51 10.07
C MET A 158 -6.11 -47.30 11.23
N LEU A 159 -7.40 -47.54 11.03
CA LEU A 159 -8.44 -47.35 12.04
C LEU A 159 -9.34 -48.57 12.15
N ALA A 160 -9.77 -48.88 13.37
CA ALA A 160 -10.82 -49.89 13.57
C ALA A 160 -12.17 -49.39 13.02
N PRO A 161 -13.11 -50.28 12.66
CA PRO A 161 -14.48 -49.86 12.36
C PRO A 161 -15.06 -49.05 13.54
N GLY A 162 -15.71 -47.93 13.23
CA GLY A 162 -16.22 -47.05 14.28
C GLY A 162 -16.38 -45.60 13.79
N THR A 163 -16.89 -44.75 14.65
CA THR A 163 -17.08 -43.30 14.36
C THR A 163 -15.88 -42.51 14.87
N TYR A 164 -15.36 -41.64 14.03
CA TYR A 164 -14.22 -40.79 14.33
C TYR A 164 -14.49 -39.35 13.93
N LYS A 165 -13.87 -38.42 14.63
CA LYS A 165 -13.74 -37.03 14.15
C LYS A 165 -12.45 -36.91 13.35
N PHE A 166 -12.55 -36.57 12.10
CA PHE A 166 -11.43 -36.30 11.20
C PHE A 166 -11.09 -34.83 11.19
N VAL A 167 -9.81 -34.51 11.26
CA VAL A 167 -9.29 -33.14 11.15
C VAL A 167 -8.26 -33.09 10.04
N CYS A 168 -8.43 -32.15 9.13
CA CYS A 168 -7.57 -31.94 7.97
C CYS A 168 -7.02 -30.52 7.97
N TYR A 169 -5.76 -30.35 7.56
CA TYR A 169 -5.08 -29.08 7.45
C TYR A 169 -3.99 -29.13 6.38
N ASN A 170 -3.63 -27.98 5.81
CA ASN A 170 -2.54 -27.88 4.83
C ASN A 170 -1.20 -27.53 5.49
N ASP A 171 -0.11 -27.53 4.70
CA ASP A 171 1.26 -27.28 5.18
C ASP A 171 1.50 -25.85 5.70
N ALA A 172 0.55 -24.92 5.52
CA ALA A 172 0.62 -23.58 6.13
C ALA A 172 0.24 -23.58 7.63
N VAL A 173 -0.19 -24.71 8.17
CA VAL A 173 -0.57 -24.88 9.57
C VAL A 173 0.50 -25.73 10.29
N GLU A 174 1.01 -25.21 11.40
CA GLU A 174 1.98 -25.95 12.24
C GLU A 174 1.22 -26.93 13.16
N ASP A 175 1.69 -28.17 13.20
CA ASP A 175 1.14 -29.23 14.06
C ASP A 175 2.21 -29.71 15.05
N ASP A 176 1.99 -29.54 16.33
CA ASP A 176 2.88 -30.00 17.41
C ASP A 176 2.53 -31.40 17.96
N GLY A 177 1.58 -32.08 17.33
CA GLY A 177 1.05 -33.37 17.78
C GLY A 177 -0.16 -33.24 18.71
N THR A 178 -0.35 -32.09 19.35
CA THR A 178 -1.43 -31.82 20.28
C THR A 178 -2.34 -30.70 19.78
N ASN A 179 -1.76 -29.66 19.19
CA ASN A 179 -2.47 -28.47 18.75
C ASN A 179 -2.08 -28.10 17.32
N LEU A 180 -2.95 -27.32 16.67
CA LEU A 180 -2.68 -26.69 15.39
C LEU A 180 -2.44 -25.21 15.57
N THR A 181 -1.31 -24.70 15.09
CA THR A 181 -0.91 -23.29 15.26
C THR A 181 -0.87 -22.57 13.92
N ILE A 182 -1.44 -21.37 13.88
CA ILE A 182 -1.54 -20.50 12.72
C ILE A 182 -0.87 -19.17 13.03
N LYS A 183 -0.05 -18.70 12.08
CA LYS A 183 0.68 -17.41 12.12
C LYS A 183 0.34 -16.60 10.88
N ASN A 184 0.56 -15.30 10.92
CA ASN A 184 0.51 -14.49 9.70
C ASN A 184 1.46 -15.05 8.63
N GLY A 185 1.08 -14.98 7.35
CA GLY A 185 1.91 -15.54 6.29
C GLY A 185 1.49 -15.15 4.88
N PHE A 186 2.16 -15.76 3.92
CA PHE A 186 1.82 -15.68 2.49
C PHE A 186 1.10 -16.93 2.00
N ASN A 187 1.11 -17.98 2.81
CA ASN A 187 0.51 -19.25 2.47
C ASN A 187 -0.87 -19.32 3.13
N ASN A 188 -1.88 -19.52 2.31
CA ASN A 188 -3.27 -19.62 2.74
C ASN A 188 -3.47 -20.85 3.66
N PRO A 189 -3.52 -20.72 4.99
CA PRO A 189 -3.77 -21.83 5.88
C PRO A 189 -5.22 -22.29 5.76
N LEU A 190 -5.39 -23.59 5.74
CA LEU A 190 -6.70 -24.24 5.63
C LEU A 190 -6.83 -25.29 6.73
N ILE A 191 -7.96 -25.27 7.42
CA ILE A 191 -8.33 -26.27 8.42
C ILE A 191 -9.76 -26.71 8.19
N GLY A 192 -10.05 -27.98 8.49
CA GLY A 192 -11.41 -28.50 8.41
C GLY A 192 -11.60 -29.73 9.28
N SER A 193 -12.82 -30.00 9.67
CA SER A 193 -13.14 -31.24 10.39
C SER A 193 -14.52 -31.78 10.02
N THR A 194 -14.66 -33.11 10.15
CA THR A 194 -15.93 -33.81 9.97
C THR A 194 -15.99 -35.01 10.89
N THR A 195 -17.18 -35.48 11.17
CA THR A 195 -17.39 -36.77 11.84
C THR A 195 -17.88 -37.77 10.81
N ALA A 196 -17.21 -38.90 10.73
CA ALA A 196 -17.59 -39.97 9.81
C ALA A 196 -17.41 -41.34 10.45
N THR A 197 -18.20 -42.32 10.00
CA THR A 197 -18.16 -43.68 10.47
C THR A 197 -17.43 -44.57 9.46
N ILE A 198 -16.43 -45.31 9.93
CA ILE A 198 -15.74 -46.34 9.16
C ILE A 198 -16.54 -47.64 9.31
N PRO A 199 -17.06 -48.21 8.22
CA PRO A 199 -17.87 -49.43 8.28
C PRO A 199 -17.02 -50.66 8.58
N ALA A 200 -17.63 -51.63 9.24
CA ALA A 200 -16.99 -52.91 9.52
C ALA A 200 -16.73 -53.78 8.27
N ASN A 201 -17.45 -53.51 7.20
CA ASN A 201 -17.36 -54.28 5.96
C ASN A 201 -16.52 -53.51 4.93
N SER A 202 -15.87 -54.24 4.02
CA SER A 202 -14.95 -53.72 2.99
C SER A 202 -15.62 -52.82 1.92
N ILE A 203 -16.69 -52.13 2.24
CA ILE A 203 -17.43 -51.26 1.33
C ILE A 203 -16.69 -49.91 1.23
N GLU A 204 -16.63 -49.35 0.04
CA GLU A 204 -16.12 -47.97 -0.15
C GLU A 204 -16.98 -46.98 0.63
N TYR A 205 -16.33 -46.08 1.34
CA TYR A 205 -16.97 -44.99 2.10
C TYR A 205 -16.35 -43.64 1.78
N LYS A 206 -17.06 -42.57 2.09
CA LYS A 206 -16.63 -41.21 1.80
C LYS A 206 -16.44 -40.44 3.10
N VAL A 207 -15.31 -39.70 3.19
CA VAL A 207 -15.06 -38.74 4.23
C VAL A 207 -15.05 -37.35 3.58
N ASN A 208 -16.11 -36.58 3.77
CA ASN A 208 -16.25 -35.26 3.20
C ASN A 208 -15.82 -34.21 4.25
N ILE A 209 -14.85 -33.38 3.93
CA ILE A 209 -14.33 -32.34 4.83
C ILE A 209 -14.42 -30.98 4.11
N GLU A 210 -15.13 -30.04 4.72
CA GLU A 210 -15.12 -28.66 4.29
C GLU A 210 -13.94 -27.94 4.92
N MET A 211 -12.99 -27.48 4.10
CA MET A 211 -11.84 -26.70 4.50
C MET A 211 -12.23 -25.23 4.65
N LYS A 212 -11.74 -24.56 5.69
CA LYS A 212 -12.04 -23.18 6.04
C LYS A 212 -10.75 -22.38 6.20
N HIS A 213 -10.85 -21.09 5.93
CA HIS A 213 -9.78 -20.14 6.16
C HIS A 213 -9.82 -19.64 7.62
N PRO A 214 -8.89 -20.04 8.48
CA PRO A 214 -8.86 -19.57 9.86
C PRO A 214 -8.32 -18.15 9.98
N GLU A 215 -7.72 -17.62 8.94
CA GLU A 215 -7.18 -16.27 8.81
C GLU A 215 -8.07 -15.35 7.98
N VAL A 216 -7.61 -14.11 7.86
CA VAL A 216 -8.18 -13.06 7.04
C VAL A 216 -7.32 -12.86 5.82
N LYS A 217 -7.90 -12.86 4.66
CA LYS A 217 -7.22 -12.47 3.41
C LYS A 217 -7.09 -10.95 3.37
N CYS A 218 -5.87 -10.45 3.24
CA CYS A 218 -5.57 -9.03 3.15
C CYS A 218 -4.77 -8.74 1.88
N LEU A 219 -5.32 -7.92 1.00
CA LEU A 219 -4.66 -7.40 -0.19
C LEU A 219 -4.14 -6.01 0.13
N VAL A 220 -2.83 -5.81 0.14
CA VAL A 220 -2.21 -4.49 0.32
C VAL A 220 -1.89 -3.91 -1.04
N SER A 221 -2.51 -2.79 -1.38
CA SER A 221 -2.30 -2.08 -2.64
C SER A 221 -1.65 -0.73 -2.37
N LEU A 222 -0.59 -0.43 -3.12
CA LEU A 222 0.12 0.84 -3.06
C LEU A 222 -0.17 1.65 -4.33
N LYS A 223 -0.51 2.93 -4.17
CA LYS A 223 -0.83 3.85 -5.27
C LYS A 223 -0.16 5.21 -5.06
N ASN A 224 0.09 5.91 -6.15
CA ASN A 224 0.53 7.31 -6.16
C ASN A 224 -0.42 8.18 -7.01
N LEU A 225 -0.04 9.44 -7.30
CA LEU A 225 -0.85 10.34 -8.13
C LEU A 225 -0.95 9.93 -9.59
N ILE A 226 0.03 9.16 -10.07
CA ILE A 226 0.10 8.75 -11.46
C ILE A 226 -0.74 7.50 -11.59
N GLY A 227 -2.04 7.73 -11.83
CA GLY A 227 -3.01 6.67 -12.01
C GLY A 227 -3.00 6.11 -13.43
N ASN A 228 -3.45 4.84 -13.55
CA ASN A 228 -3.93 4.21 -14.79
C ASN A 228 -3.11 4.45 -16.07
N GLY A 229 -2.07 3.66 -16.26
CA GLY A 229 -1.45 3.46 -17.57
C GLY A 229 -0.01 3.90 -17.73
N GLU A 230 0.55 4.67 -16.80
CA GLU A 230 1.96 5.01 -16.83
C GLU A 230 2.77 4.11 -15.89
N PRO A 231 4.00 3.73 -16.27
CA PRO A 231 4.82 2.87 -15.45
C PRO A 231 5.05 3.49 -14.06
N THR A 232 5.20 2.64 -13.08
CA THR A 232 5.43 2.92 -11.66
C THR A 232 6.67 3.76 -11.35
N ALA A 233 7.16 4.52 -12.30
CA ALA A 233 8.28 5.42 -12.14
C ALA A 233 8.19 6.34 -10.89
N GLY A 234 7.11 6.22 -10.10
CA GLY A 234 6.93 6.89 -8.83
C GLY A 234 7.39 6.12 -7.59
N PHE A 235 7.43 4.78 -7.66
CA PHE A 235 7.83 3.94 -6.53
C PHE A 235 9.10 3.17 -6.84
N VAL A 236 10.07 3.19 -5.94
CA VAL A 236 11.29 2.38 -6.04
C VAL A 236 11.55 1.69 -4.70
N ASN A 237 11.66 0.37 -4.74
CA ASN A 237 12.02 -0.47 -3.58
C ASN A 237 11.21 -0.16 -2.31
N MET A 238 9.90 0.01 -2.45
CA MET A 238 9.01 0.23 -1.31
C MET A 238 8.95 -1.03 -0.46
N LYS A 239 9.22 -0.88 0.83
CA LYS A 239 9.13 -1.95 1.82
C LYS A 239 8.21 -1.55 2.95
N GLY A 240 7.39 -2.51 3.37
CA GLY A 240 6.49 -2.34 4.48
C GLY A 240 6.25 -3.65 5.21
N ARG A 241 5.53 -3.56 6.31
CA ARG A 241 5.13 -4.72 7.10
C ARG A 241 3.80 -4.49 7.80
N LEU A 242 3.07 -5.56 8.00
CA LEU A 242 1.98 -5.64 8.97
C LEU A 242 2.52 -6.29 10.25
N ASN A 243 2.27 -5.64 11.36
CA ASN A 243 2.76 -6.06 12.67
C ASN A 243 1.57 -6.28 13.61
N ALA A 244 1.32 -7.54 13.96
CA ALA A 244 0.41 -7.88 15.03
C ALA A 244 1.12 -7.60 16.37
N THR A 245 0.58 -6.69 17.17
CA THR A 245 1.28 -6.16 18.37
C THR A 245 0.99 -6.92 19.65
N THR A 246 -0.08 -7.72 19.68
CA THR A 246 -0.57 -8.40 20.89
C THR A 246 -0.59 -9.91 20.77
N THR A 247 -0.68 -10.45 19.56
CA THR A 247 -0.86 -11.87 19.28
C THR A 247 0.07 -12.32 18.15
N LYS A 248 0.96 -13.26 18.44
CA LYS A 248 1.90 -13.79 17.46
C LYS A 248 1.39 -15.03 16.73
N ALA A 249 0.41 -15.73 17.28
CA ALA A 249 -0.20 -16.90 16.68
C ALA A 249 -1.57 -17.20 17.32
N ILE A 250 -2.38 -17.98 16.62
CA ILE A 250 -3.60 -18.59 17.18
C ILE A 250 -3.40 -20.10 17.20
N GLN A 251 -3.59 -20.70 18.37
CA GLN A 251 -3.52 -22.12 18.57
C GLN A 251 -4.92 -22.71 18.71
N TYR A 252 -5.21 -23.70 17.93
CA TYR A 252 -6.45 -24.48 17.97
C TYR A 252 -6.21 -25.81 18.69
N SER A 253 -7.19 -26.26 19.48
CA SER A 253 -7.19 -27.63 20.01
C SER A 253 -7.21 -28.65 18.87
N ALA A 254 -6.73 -29.86 19.14
CA ALA A 254 -6.69 -30.92 18.13
C ALA A 254 -8.06 -31.19 17.46
N ASP A 255 -9.15 -30.95 18.16
CA ASP A 255 -10.51 -31.13 17.64
C ASP A 255 -11.15 -29.89 17.03
N LEU A 256 -10.41 -28.76 16.94
CA LEU A 256 -10.84 -27.46 16.43
C LEU A 256 -12.02 -26.82 17.19
N THR A 257 -12.36 -27.30 18.39
CA THR A 257 -13.48 -26.76 19.18
C THR A 257 -13.12 -25.53 19.99
N SER A 258 -11.86 -25.37 20.33
CA SER A 258 -11.34 -24.21 21.05
C SER A 258 -10.15 -23.58 20.35
N LYS A 259 -9.96 -22.30 20.58
CA LYS A 259 -8.81 -21.55 20.10
C LYS A 259 -8.29 -20.61 21.18
N THR A 260 -6.98 -20.44 21.23
CA THR A 260 -6.29 -19.55 22.17
C THR A 260 -5.31 -18.66 21.43
N ALA A 261 -5.35 -17.36 21.71
CA ALA A 261 -4.34 -16.43 21.23
C ALA A 261 -3.03 -16.64 21.96
N ILE A 262 -1.92 -16.79 21.25
CA ILE A 262 -0.57 -16.85 21.82
C ILE A 262 -0.04 -15.42 21.89
N PRO A 263 0.23 -14.87 23.10
CA PRO A 263 0.71 -13.51 23.25
C PRO A 263 2.07 -13.30 22.58
N GLY A 264 2.26 -12.09 22.07
CA GLY A 264 3.51 -11.67 21.45
C GLY A 264 3.27 -10.81 20.23
N THR A 265 4.33 -10.55 19.49
CA THR A 265 4.29 -9.83 18.22
C THR A 265 4.56 -10.78 17.07
N ASP A 266 3.92 -10.51 15.93
CA ASP A 266 4.18 -11.24 14.69
C ASP A 266 4.26 -10.23 13.54
N ILE A 267 5.25 -10.41 12.66
CA ILE A 267 5.60 -9.45 11.61
C ILE A 267 5.53 -10.15 10.25
N LEU A 268 4.76 -9.56 9.34
CA LEU A 268 4.65 -9.99 7.97
C LEU A 268 5.15 -8.88 7.05
N GLU A 269 6.33 -9.06 6.47
CA GLU A 269 6.95 -8.11 5.56
C GLU A 269 6.43 -8.25 4.13
N PHE A 270 6.32 -7.14 3.42
CA PHE A 270 6.00 -7.08 2.01
C PHE A 270 6.84 -6.03 1.29
N SER A 271 6.98 -6.18 -0.01
CA SER A 271 7.70 -5.22 -0.84
C SER A 271 7.04 -5.03 -2.20
N PHE A 272 7.21 -3.83 -2.75
CA PHE A 272 6.82 -3.49 -4.09
C PHE A 272 8.08 -3.06 -4.84
N THR A 273 8.37 -3.72 -5.96
CA THR A 273 9.48 -3.38 -6.83
C THR A 273 8.98 -2.68 -8.10
N GLU A 274 9.81 -1.83 -8.68
CA GLU A 274 9.47 -0.96 -9.81
C GLU A 274 9.03 -1.70 -11.09
N SER A 275 9.34 -2.99 -11.23
CA SER A 275 9.38 -3.66 -12.52
C SER A 275 8.05 -4.17 -13.07
N GLU A 276 6.94 -4.12 -12.31
CA GLU A 276 5.68 -4.73 -12.72
C GLU A 276 4.45 -3.92 -12.31
N TYR A 277 4.26 -2.72 -12.93
CA TYR A 277 2.98 -2.04 -12.79
C TYR A 277 1.90 -2.76 -13.61
N ASP A 278 1.19 -3.64 -12.97
CA ASP A 278 -0.10 -4.15 -13.41
C ASP A 278 -1.13 -3.74 -12.35
N PRO A 279 -2.05 -2.81 -12.67
CA PRO A 279 -3.04 -2.33 -11.68
C PRO A 279 -3.91 -3.46 -11.13
N ASP A 280 -3.95 -4.60 -11.80
CA ASP A 280 -4.60 -5.82 -11.34
C ASP A 280 -3.66 -6.72 -10.51
N LYS A 281 -2.34 -6.46 -10.50
CA LYS A 281 -1.31 -7.24 -9.82
C LYS A 281 -0.48 -6.48 -8.79
N ASP A 282 -0.62 -5.14 -8.70
CA ASP A 282 0.16 -4.31 -7.77
C ASP A 282 -0.38 -4.38 -6.34
N TRP A 283 -0.39 -5.57 -5.82
CA TRP A 283 -0.78 -5.82 -4.44
C TRP A 283 0.00 -6.97 -3.83
N ALA A 284 0.27 -6.85 -2.55
CA ALA A 284 0.78 -7.95 -1.76
C ALA A 284 -0.40 -8.72 -1.17
N LEU A 285 -0.44 -10.02 -1.43
CA LEU A 285 -1.43 -10.92 -0.84
C LEU A 285 -0.88 -11.47 0.47
N LEU A 286 -1.57 -11.18 1.55
CA LEU A 286 -1.20 -11.59 2.90
C LEU A 286 -2.37 -12.34 3.54
N TYR A 287 -2.05 -13.30 4.41
CA TYR A 287 -3.00 -13.93 5.29
C TYR A 287 -2.67 -13.53 6.72
N VAL A 288 -3.57 -12.81 7.38
CA VAL A 288 -3.34 -12.22 8.69
C VAL A 288 -4.27 -12.82 9.74
N LEU A 289 -3.84 -12.83 10.97
CA LEU A 289 -4.66 -13.32 12.09
C LEU A 289 -5.93 -12.46 12.23
N PRO A 290 -7.08 -13.07 12.59
CA PRO A 290 -8.33 -12.35 12.84
C PRO A 290 -8.27 -11.60 14.18
N LEU A 291 -7.66 -10.41 14.14
CA LEU A 291 -7.46 -9.53 15.29
C LEU A 291 -8.31 -8.26 15.18
N ASN A 292 -8.26 -7.43 16.20
CA ASN A 292 -8.77 -6.07 16.09
C ASN A 292 -7.77 -5.21 15.32
N GLY A 293 -8.25 -4.36 14.42
CA GLY A 293 -7.41 -3.46 13.63
C GLY A 293 -6.54 -2.50 14.48
N THR A 294 -6.93 -2.22 15.73
CA THR A 294 -6.09 -1.48 16.70
C THR A 294 -4.82 -2.23 17.07
N ASP A 295 -4.86 -3.55 17.02
CA ASP A 295 -3.74 -4.45 17.36
C ASP A 295 -2.88 -4.81 16.15
N MET A 296 -3.23 -4.26 14.97
CA MET A 296 -2.50 -4.40 13.73
C MET A 296 -1.90 -3.05 13.33
N LYS A 297 -0.58 -2.97 13.18
CA LYS A 297 0.13 -1.80 12.69
C LYS A 297 0.62 -2.02 11.26
N LEU A 298 0.39 -1.00 10.44
CA LEU A 298 1.05 -0.86 9.15
C LEU A 298 2.31 -0.02 9.35
N GLU A 299 3.42 -0.51 8.84
CA GLU A 299 4.67 0.24 8.77
C GLU A 299 5.17 0.25 7.31
N ILE A 300 5.57 1.43 6.81
CA ILE A 300 6.36 1.60 5.60
C ILE A 300 7.67 2.22 6.06
N TYR A 301 8.79 1.58 5.81
CA TYR A 301 10.07 1.96 6.42
C TYR A 301 11.20 2.15 5.41
N ASN A 302 10.95 1.92 4.14
CA ASN A 302 11.93 2.12 3.07
C ASN A 302 11.24 2.38 1.74
N GLY A 303 11.99 2.96 0.80
CA GLY A 303 11.58 3.22 -0.56
C GLY A 303 11.54 4.70 -0.90
N THR A 304 11.34 4.97 -2.18
CA THR A 304 11.18 6.32 -2.71
C THR A 304 9.86 6.44 -3.47
N CYS A 305 9.28 7.63 -3.40
CA CYS A 305 8.15 8.05 -4.20
C CYS A 305 8.41 9.48 -4.64
N TYR A 306 8.10 9.84 -5.88
CA TYR A 306 8.38 11.17 -6.44
C TYR A 306 9.85 11.59 -6.25
N TYR A 307 10.78 10.66 -6.47
CA TYR A 307 12.23 10.86 -6.29
C TYR A 307 12.70 11.23 -4.88
N LYS A 308 11.84 11.11 -3.87
CA LYS A 308 12.17 11.37 -2.47
C LYS A 308 11.97 10.11 -1.64
N SER A 309 12.78 9.95 -0.61
CA SER A 309 12.51 8.94 0.41
C SER A 309 11.13 9.16 1.02
N VAL A 310 10.35 8.10 1.14
CA VAL A 310 9.01 8.16 1.73
C VAL A 310 9.08 8.39 3.24
N GLY A 311 10.24 8.18 3.86
CA GLY A 311 10.38 8.22 5.31
C GLY A 311 9.77 6.99 5.98
N THR A 312 9.39 7.11 7.23
CA THR A 312 8.78 6.03 8.01
C THR A 312 7.33 6.35 8.33
N LEU A 313 6.43 5.48 7.86
CA LEU A 313 5.03 5.47 8.27
C LEU A 313 4.85 4.39 9.33
N THR A 314 4.28 4.72 10.47
CA THR A 314 3.78 3.74 11.45
C THR A 314 2.40 4.15 11.90
N THR A 315 1.40 3.30 11.69
CA THR A 315 0.03 3.60 12.08
C THR A 315 -0.77 2.34 12.40
N SER A 316 -1.69 2.42 13.35
CA SER A 316 -2.66 1.35 13.62
C SER A 316 -3.78 1.37 12.58
N LEU A 317 -4.23 0.18 12.17
CA LEU A 317 -5.24 0.00 11.14
C LEU A 317 -6.66 -0.01 11.74
N THR A 318 -7.00 1.04 12.50
CA THR A 318 -8.27 1.14 13.24
C THR A 318 -9.51 0.96 12.35
N LYS A 319 -9.40 1.30 11.07
CA LYS A 319 -10.48 1.18 10.09
C LYS A 319 -10.81 -0.27 9.67
N LEU A 320 -9.93 -1.22 9.96
CA LEU A 320 -10.24 -2.64 9.79
C LEU A 320 -11.32 -3.12 10.78
N GLY A 321 -11.47 -2.43 11.93
CA GLY A 321 -12.36 -2.89 12.99
C GLY A 321 -11.97 -4.26 13.52
N THR A 322 -12.96 -5.04 13.97
CA THR A 322 -12.74 -6.44 14.36
C THR A 322 -12.78 -7.33 13.13
N MET A 323 -11.66 -7.98 12.84
CA MET A 323 -11.53 -8.94 11.75
C MET A 323 -11.95 -10.33 12.23
N SER A 324 -12.66 -11.06 11.38
CA SER A 324 -13.08 -12.44 11.64
C SER A 324 -12.38 -13.40 10.68
N ALA A 325 -12.22 -14.64 11.11
CA ALA A 325 -11.74 -15.71 10.22
C ALA A 325 -12.57 -15.77 8.94
N ASN A 326 -11.93 -16.03 7.82
CA ASN A 326 -12.52 -16.06 6.49
C ASN A 326 -12.92 -14.70 5.90
N ASP A 327 -12.64 -13.58 6.58
CA ASP A 327 -12.86 -12.25 6.01
C ASP A 327 -11.84 -11.94 4.89
N ASN A 328 -12.23 -11.01 4.01
CA ASN A 328 -11.41 -10.54 2.90
C ASN A 328 -11.40 -9.01 2.85
N TYR A 329 -10.22 -8.42 2.95
CA TYR A 329 -10.01 -6.96 2.93
C TYR A 329 -9.02 -6.55 1.85
N LYS A 330 -9.21 -5.35 1.33
CA LYS A 330 -8.24 -4.64 0.52
C LYS A 330 -7.82 -3.37 1.25
N LEU A 331 -6.55 -3.27 1.56
CA LEU A 331 -5.92 -2.11 2.17
C LEU A 331 -5.31 -1.27 1.05
N ASN A 332 -5.92 -0.13 0.73
CA ASN A 332 -5.42 0.79 -0.27
C ASN A 332 -4.59 1.87 0.43
N ILE A 333 -3.33 1.99 0.04
CA ILE A 333 -2.39 3.00 0.53
C ILE A 333 -2.07 3.92 -0.64
N LYS A 334 -2.54 5.17 -0.58
CA LYS A 334 -2.24 6.18 -1.60
C LYS A 334 -1.26 7.19 -1.04
N ILE A 335 -0.07 7.27 -1.64
CA ILE A 335 0.93 8.28 -1.27
C ILE A 335 0.71 9.51 -2.15
N ASN A 336 0.46 10.64 -1.51
CA ASN A 336 0.24 11.93 -2.14
C ASN A 336 1.28 12.94 -1.66
N PRO A 337 1.67 13.91 -2.51
CA PRO A 337 2.38 15.10 -2.04
C PRO A 337 1.55 15.86 -1.00
N SER A 338 2.22 16.45 -0.05
CA SER A 338 1.61 17.31 0.97
C SER A 338 2.22 18.70 0.89
N TYR A 339 1.38 19.70 0.68
CA TYR A 339 1.81 21.09 0.47
C TYR A 339 1.41 21.97 1.64
N GLU A 340 2.32 22.87 1.98
CA GLU A 340 2.03 23.98 2.87
C GLU A 340 1.50 25.15 2.04
N TYR A 341 0.41 25.75 2.48
CA TYR A 341 -0.24 26.87 1.81
C TYR A 341 -0.04 28.15 2.59
N LEU A 342 0.11 29.24 1.86
CA LEU A 342 0.02 30.59 2.42
C LEU A 342 -1.46 30.97 2.47
N PHE A 343 -1.91 31.41 3.64
CA PHE A 343 -3.28 31.89 3.83
C PHE A 343 -3.37 33.42 3.74
N ASN A 344 -4.58 33.91 3.58
CA ASN A 344 -4.88 35.33 3.40
C ASN A 344 -4.48 36.21 4.59
N ASP A 345 -4.25 35.65 5.76
CA ASP A 345 -3.76 36.33 6.96
C ASP A 345 -2.22 36.33 7.11
N GLY A 346 -1.49 35.83 6.11
CA GLY A 346 -0.03 35.74 6.12
C GLY A 346 0.52 34.54 6.88
N THR A 347 -0.33 33.71 7.48
CA THR A 347 0.09 32.45 8.10
C THR A 347 0.23 31.33 7.09
N THR A 348 0.96 30.27 7.44
CA THR A 348 1.11 29.07 6.61
C THR A 348 0.61 27.82 7.32
N GLY A 349 0.24 26.78 6.55
CA GLY A 349 -0.19 25.52 7.07
C GLY A 349 -0.79 24.60 6.00
N TYR A 350 -1.28 23.44 6.42
CA TYR A 350 -1.94 22.49 5.53
C TYR A 350 -3.43 22.84 5.34
N LEU A 351 -3.99 22.49 4.19
CA LEU A 351 -5.42 22.75 3.91
C LEU A 351 -6.37 22.12 4.92
N ARG A 352 -6.02 20.97 5.50
CA ARG A 352 -6.82 20.34 6.56
C ARG A 352 -6.92 21.19 7.82
N ASP A 353 -5.94 22.07 8.06
CA ASP A 353 -5.83 22.90 9.26
C ASP A 353 -6.23 24.36 8.97
N LYS A 354 -6.80 24.64 7.80
CA LYS A 354 -7.09 26.02 7.35
C LYS A 354 -8.11 26.76 8.23
N GLY A 355 -9.05 26.04 8.84
CA GLY A 355 -10.19 26.66 9.54
C GLY A 355 -10.98 27.59 8.60
N THR A 356 -11.16 28.85 9.00
CA THR A 356 -11.83 29.89 8.22
C THR A 356 -10.92 30.64 7.25
N ARG A 357 -9.62 30.36 7.27
CA ARG A 357 -8.62 31.03 6.41
C ARG A 357 -8.75 30.59 4.96
N THR A 358 -8.46 31.48 4.04
CA THR A 358 -8.49 31.20 2.60
C THR A 358 -7.07 31.00 2.09
N PRO A 359 -6.75 29.87 1.42
CA PRO A 359 -5.46 29.70 0.79
C PRO A 359 -5.31 30.65 -0.40
N ILE A 360 -4.18 31.32 -0.50
CA ILE A 360 -3.87 32.30 -1.57
C ILE A 360 -2.62 31.92 -2.37
N GLY A 361 -1.81 30.99 -1.87
CA GLY A 361 -0.60 30.52 -2.54
C GLY A 361 -0.11 29.20 -1.97
N ILE A 362 0.82 28.54 -2.70
CA ILE A 362 1.57 27.38 -2.21
C ILE A 362 2.96 27.85 -1.77
N VAL A 363 3.41 27.41 -0.60
CA VAL A 363 4.71 27.78 -0.06
C VAL A 363 5.82 27.09 -0.86
N VAL A 364 6.67 27.92 -1.48
CA VAL A 364 7.86 27.49 -2.23
C VAL A 364 9.09 27.43 -1.33
N ARG A 365 9.16 28.37 -0.39
CA ARG A 365 10.21 28.44 0.65
C ARG A 365 9.60 28.90 1.97
N ARG A 366 9.85 28.15 3.03
CA ARG A 366 9.42 28.54 4.38
C ARG A 366 10.16 29.77 4.87
N LYS A 367 9.48 30.60 5.65
CA LYS A 367 10.07 31.69 6.39
C LYS A 367 10.98 31.17 7.49
N THR A 368 12.15 31.78 7.64
CA THR A 368 13.11 31.48 8.71
C THR A 368 13.64 32.78 9.32
N ALA A 369 14.36 32.66 10.45
CA ALA A 369 15.06 33.82 11.00
C ALA A 369 16.05 34.34 9.96
N GLY A 370 15.85 35.58 9.50
CA GLY A 370 16.69 36.24 8.50
C GLY A 370 16.39 35.96 7.03
N LYS A 371 15.40 35.12 6.72
CA LYS A 371 14.99 34.86 5.32
C LYS A 371 13.46 34.82 5.21
N LYS A 372 12.92 35.70 4.37
CA LYS A 372 11.48 35.75 4.09
C LYS A 372 11.00 34.47 3.46
N GLY A 373 9.76 34.07 3.77
CA GLY A 373 9.06 33.02 3.05
C GLY A 373 8.84 33.44 1.58
N LEU A 374 8.55 32.45 0.74
CA LEU A 374 8.20 32.65 -0.67
C LEU A 374 7.05 31.73 -1.01
N ALA A 375 6.00 32.27 -1.62
CA ALA A 375 4.87 31.50 -2.10
C ALA A 375 4.52 31.86 -3.54
N VAL A 376 4.01 30.89 -4.29
CA VAL A 376 3.45 31.08 -5.63
C VAL A 376 1.94 31.25 -5.52
N ALA A 377 1.35 32.13 -6.30
CA ALA A 377 -0.10 32.34 -6.36
C ALA A 377 -0.83 31.08 -6.83
N LEU A 378 -2.06 30.88 -6.34
CA LEU A 378 -2.89 29.74 -6.79
C LEU A 378 -3.46 29.92 -8.18
N ASN A 379 -3.68 31.17 -8.60
CA ASN A 379 -4.22 31.53 -9.90
C ASN A 379 -3.19 32.28 -10.73
N GLN A 380 -3.27 32.10 -12.04
CA GLN A 380 -2.59 32.98 -12.99
C GLN A 380 -3.17 34.40 -12.91
N ALA A 381 -2.33 35.42 -13.10
CA ALA A 381 -2.75 36.81 -13.16
C ALA A 381 -3.26 37.22 -14.56
N SER A 382 -2.98 36.41 -15.58
CA SER A 382 -3.42 36.61 -16.95
C SER A 382 -4.29 35.47 -17.46
N THR A 383 -5.19 35.76 -18.38
CA THR A 383 -6.00 34.76 -19.12
C THR A 383 -5.42 34.48 -20.50
N SER A 384 -4.37 35.17 -20.88
CA SER A 384 -3.65 35.04 -22.14
C SER A 384 -2.14 35.14 -21.90
N ARG A 385 -1.36 34.75 -22.90
CA ARG A 385 0.09 34.90 -22.83
C ARG A 385 0.49 36.37 -22.97
N GLU A 386 1.32 36.86 -22.06
CA GLU A 386 1.79 38.23 -21.99
C GLU A 386 3.28 38.34 -22.27
N GLN A 387 3.70 39.47 -22.78
CA GLN A 387 5.13 39.81 -22.93
C GLN A 387 5.67 40.36 -21.62
N PRO A 388 6.74 39.80 -21.05
CA PRO A 388 7.21 40.27 -19.76
C PRO A 388 7.83 41.64 -19.74
N PHE A 389 8.46 42.09 -20.82
CA PHE A 389 9.27 43.33 -20.83
C PHE A 389 8.64 44.48 -21.61
N THR A 390 8.22 44.32 -22.87
CA THR A 390 7.74 45.42 -23.71
C THR A 390 6.61 45.03 -24.64
N PHE A 391 5.75 45.98 -25.01
CA PHE A 391 4.85 45.81 -26.15
C PHE A 391 5.60 45.94 -27.48
N THR A 392 5.24 45.13 -28.44
CA THR A 392 5.78 45.17 -29.81
C THR A 392 5.53 46.50 -30.55
N SER A 393 4.64 47.37 -30.05
CA SER A 393 4.36 48.65 -30.64
C SER A 393 5.53 49.65 -30.65
N ASP A 394 6.48 49.50 -29.71
CA ASP A 394 7.70 50.35 -29.70
C ASP A 394 8.72 49.95 -30.77
N TYR A 395 8.48 48.83 -31.48
CA TYR A 395 9.28 48.42 -32.63
C TYR A 395 9.07 49.30 -33.87
N ILE A 396 8.01 50.11 -33.90
CA ILE A 396 7.62 50.93 -35.07
C ILE A 396 8.42 52.24 -35.17
N SER A 397 9.03 52.72 -34.10
CA SER A 397 9.74 54.01 -34.08
C SER A 397 11.25 53.96 -34.38
N GLY A 398 11.81 52.77 -34.65
CA GLY A 398 13.22 52.60 -35.00
C GLY A 398 14.23 52.85 -33.89
N GLU A 399 13.80 53.31 -32.73
CA GLU A 399 14.65 53.38 -31.55
C GLU A 399 14.52 52.14 -30.72
N LYS A 400 15.49 51.23 -30.87
CA LYS A 400 15.62 50.01 -30.03
C LYS A 400 16.08 50.36 -28.62
N THR A 401 15.29 51.08 -27.85
CA THR A 401 15.52 51.27 -26.42
C THR A 401 14.95 50.10 -25.65
N TYR A 402 15.75 49.04 -25.49
CA TYR A 402 15.41 47.91 -24.67
C TYR A 402 15.42 48.28 -23.21
N TYR A 403 14.27 48.35 -22.59
CA TYR A 403 14.12 48.60 -21.14
C TYR A 403 14.27 47.30 -20.35
N ALA A 404 15.40 46.67 -20.55
CA ALA A 404 15.73 45.40 -19.91
C ALA A 404 16.15 45.55 -18.45
N ASN A 405 16.32 44.47 -17.76
CA ASN A 405 17.06 44.50 -16.49
C ASN A 405 18.54 44.84 -16.77
N LYS A 406 19.21 45.49 -15.83
CA LYS A 406 20.65 45.75 -15.92
C LYS A 406 21.48 44.49 -16.01
N ARG A 407 21.01 43.40 -15.41
CA ARG A 407 21.64 42.07 -15.43
C ARG A 407 21.00 41.20 -16.47
N ALA A 408 21.81 40.63 -17.35
CA ALA A 408 21.40 39.63 -18.34
C ALA A 408 22.08 38.28 -18.05
N PHE A 409 21.38 37.21 -18.37
CA PHE A 409 21.85 35.84 -18.19
C PHE A 409 21.81 35.11 -19.53
N THR A 410 22.96 34.97 -20.15
CA THR A 410 23.07 34.30 -21.48
C THR A 410 23.22 32.79 -21.40
N LYS A 411 23.39 32.25 -20.21
CA LYS A 411 23.45 30.80 -19.98
C LYS A 411 22.34 30.40 -19.02
N LEU A 412 21.66 29.31 -19.32
CA LEU A 412 20.58 28.76 -18.51
C LEU A 412 21.03 28.43 -17.08
N THR A 413 22.23 27.84 -16.94
CA THR A 413 22.80 27.51 -15.63
C THR A 413 22.92 28.71 -14.71
N ASP A 414 23.29 29.86 -15.27
CA ASP A 414 23.43 31.11 -14.52
C ASP A 414 22.05 31.72 -14.23
N ALA A 415 21.13 31.67 -15.20
CA ALA A 415 19.75 32.13 -15.04
C ALA A 415 19.01 31.39 -13.90
N PHE A 416 19.33 30.11 -13.67
CA PHE A 416 18.81 29.36 -12.52
C PHE A 416 19.30 29.82 -11.16
N THR A 417 20.30 30.67 -11.08
CA THR A 417 20.77 31.28 -9.83
C THR A 417 20.08 32.61 -9.52
N ASP A 418 19.32 33.10 -10.48
CA ASP A 418 18.63 34.40 -10.35
C ASP A 418 17.44 34.31 -9.39
N MET A 419 17.46 35.05 -8.31
CA MET A 419 16.42 35.09 -7.28
C MET A 419 15.80 36.48 -7.10
N ASP A 420 16.04 37.40 -8.03
CA ASP A 420 15.79 38.82 -7.85
C ASP A 420 14.44 39.32 -8.42
N GLY A 421 13.45 38.40 -8.60
CA GLY A 421 12.15 38.73 -9.19
C GLY A 421 11.42 39.90 -8.52
N TYR A 422 11.49 39.97 -7.18
CA TYR A 422 10.92 41.10 -6.45
C TYR A 422 11.61 42.43 -6.84
N ALA A 423 12.93 42.45 -6.83
CA ALA A 423 13.72 43.66 -7.16
C ALA A 423 13.46 44.08 -8.62
N TYR A 424 13.43 43.16 -9.58
CA TYR A 424 13.11 43.46 -10.97
C TYR A 424 11.71 44.03 -11.15
N THR A 425 10.77 43.70 -10.31
CA THR A 425 9.40 44.23 -10.37
C THR A 425 9.27 45.60 -9.71
N TRP A 426 9.86 45.76 -8.53
CA TRP A 426 9.56 46.89 -7.64
C TRP A 426 10.70 47.90 -7.46
N GLU A 427 11.94 47.60 -7.88
CA GLU A 427 13.10 48.48 -7.67
C GLU A 427 13.60 49.08 -8.99
N ALA A 428 13.61 50.42 -9.07
CA ALA A 428 14.02 51.16 -10.25
C ALA A 428 15.49 50.94 -10.66
N ASN A 429 16.38 50.76 -9.67
CA ASN A 429 17.81 50.55 -9.86
C ASN A 429 18.16 49.25 -10.60
N THR A 430 17.25 48.31 -10.71
CA THR A 430 17.44 47.03 -11.45
C THR A 430 17.14 47.15 -12.94
N SER A 431 16.42 48.20 -13.36
CA SER A 431 16.09 48.47 -14.76
C SER A 431 17.18 49.30 -15.43
N SER A 432 17.44 49.05 -16.70
CA SER A 432 18.41 49.83 -17.50
C SER A 432 18.07 51.32 -17.61
N ASN A 433 16.79 51.67 -17.55
CA ASN A 433 16.27 53.03 -17.59
C ASN A 433 15.91 53.62 -16.21
N ASN A 434 16.25 52.92 -15.11
CA ASN A 434 15.93 53.30 -13.74
C ASN A 434 14.44 53.52 -13.45
N GLU A 435 13.54 52.77 -14.09
CA GLU A 435 12.09 52.78 -13.82
C GLU A 435 11.62 51.57 -13.05
N VAL A 436 10.63 51.76 -12.16
CA VAL A 436 9.87 50.70 -11.54
C VAL A 436 8.91 50.12 -12.58
N LYS A 437 8.94 48.78 -12.81
CA LYS A 437 8.15 48.13 -13.84
C LYS A 437 6.70 47.84 -13.42
N ALA A 438 6.44 47.68 -12.13
CA ALA A 438 5.17 47.24 -11.55
C ALA A 438 3.92 48.03 -12.00
N GLY A 439 4.06 49.33 -12.24
CA GLY A 439 2.93 50.21 -12.60
C GLY A 439 2.90 50.65 -14.07
N ARG A 440 3.71 50.09 -14.94
CA ARG A 440 3.88 50.56 -16.31
C ARG A 440 3.24 49.66 -17.34
N ASP A 441 2.40 50.23 -18.23
CA ASP A 441 1.75 49.50 -19.31
C ASP A 441 2.75 48.83 -20.29
N LYS A 442 3.89 49.46 -20.49
CA LYS A 442 4.97 48.93 -21.32
C LYS A 442 5.63 47.65 -20.77
N TYR A 443 5.32 47.25 -19.51
CA TYR A 443 5.80 46.01 -18.90
C TYR A 443 4.62 45.14 -18.45
N PRO A 444 3.86 44.54 -19.37
CA PRO A 444 2.56 43.94 -19.08
C PRO A 444 2.63 42.83 -18.05
N ALA A 445 3.58 41.91 -18.15
CA ALA A 445 3.69 40.79 -17.21
C ALA A 445 4.07 41.28 -15.79
N PHE A 446 4.98 42.26 -15.68
CA PHE A 446 5.33 42.85 -14.38
C PHE A 446 4.13 43.59 -13.77
N LYS A 447 3.38 44.35 -14.58
CA LYS A 447 2.19 45.07 -14.13
C LYS A 447 1.10 44.12 -13.66
N LEU A 448 0.83 43.05 -14.41
CA LEU A 448 -0.16 42.01 -14.04
C LEU A 448 0.24 41.32 -12.73
N ALA A 449 1.49 40.88 -12.62
CA ALA A 449 1.98 40.26 -11.39
C ALA A 449 1.88 41.19 -10.18
N ALA A 450 2.27 42.46 -10.34
CA ALA A 450 2.25 43.45 -9.28
C ALA A 450 0.83 43.83 -8.81
N ASN A 451 -0.15 43.82 -9.71
CA ASN A 451 -1.55 44.11 -9.43
C ASN A 451 -2.41 42.86 -9.15
N TYR A 452 -1.80 41.72 -8.99
CA TYR A 452 -2.53 40.48 -8.71
C TYR A 452 -3.33 40.60 -7.40
N TYR A 453 -4.59 40.17 -7.47
CA TYR A 453 -5.49 40.06 -6.33
C TYR A 453 -5.99 38.62 -6.18
N PRO A 454 -5.77 37.97 -5.03
CA PRO A 454 -6.11 36.56 -4.85
C PRO A 454 -7.60 36.29 -4.61
N GLY A 455 -8.48 37.27 -4.82
CA GLY A 455 -9.93 37.16 -4.63
C GLY A 455 -10.40 37.45 -3.20
N VAL A 456 -9.48 37.63 -2.25
CA VAL A 456 -9.78 37.94 -0.84
C VAL A 456 -8.82 39.01 -0.30
N PRO A 457 -9.23 39.82 0.69
CA PRO A 457 -8.33 40.73 1.39
C PRO A 457 -7.18 39.95 2.05
N THR A 458 -5.99 40.52 2.00
CA THR A 458 -4.77 39.93 2.54
C THR A 458 -4.12 40.79 3.61
N SER A 459 -3.47 40.17 4.57
CA SER A 459 -2.64 40.81 5.57
C SER A 459 -1.38 39.96 5.85
N GLY A 460 -0.34 40.59 6.37
CA GLY A 460 0.89 39.91 6.76
C GLY A 460 1.74 39.39 5.59
N ILE A 461 1.45 39.77 4.34
CA ILE A 461 2.21 39.40 3.16
C ILE A 461 2.84 40.62 2.50
N GLY A 462 3.88 40.40 1.67
CA GLY A 462 4.51 41.41 0.85
C GLY A 462 3.70 41.74 -0.42
N LYS A 463 4.36 42.47 -1.34
CA LYS A 463 3.79 42.75 -2.65
C LYS A 463 4.00 41.59 -3.60
N TRP A 464 3.00 41.29 -4.44
CA TRP A 464 3.11 40.32 -5.52
C TRP A 464 4.07 40.79 -6.60
N PHE A 465 4.80 39.91 -7.24
CA PHE A 465 5.81 40.22 -8.24
C PHE A 465 5.98 39.13 -9.29
N LEU A 466 6.59 39.46 -10.42
CA LEU A 466 6.93 38.51 -11.47
C LEU A 466 8.17 37.69 -11.03
N PRO A 467 8.08 36.35 -10.93
CA PRO A 467 9.20 35.55 -10.44
C PRO A 467 10.39 35.55 -11.39
N SER A 468 11.59 35.42 -10.85
CA SER A 468 12.78 35.08 -11.64
C SER A 468 12.84 33.58 -11.96
N LEU A 469 13.66 33.18 -12.94
CA LEU A 469 13.79 31.79 -13.35
C LEU A 469 14.29 30.89 -12.22
N GLY A 470 15.19 31.39 -11.38
CA GLY A 470 15.64 30.64 -10.19
C GLY A 470 14.52 30.41 -9.16
N GLN A 471 13.58 31.34 -9.04
CA GLN A 471 12.40 31.17 -8.18
C GLN A 471 11.42 30.17 -8.78
N ILE A 472 11.22 30.14 -10.10
CA ILE A 472 10.44 29.12 -10.80
C ILE A 472 11.10 27.74 -10.62
N LYS A 473 12.43 27.65 -10.80
CA LYS A 473 13.17 26.41 -10.53
C LYS A 473 12.98 25.93 -9.09
N LEU A 474 13.01 26.83 -8.12
CA LEU A 474 12.76 26.48 -6.72
C LEU A 474 11.33 25.96 -6.50
N MET A 475 10.34 26.55 -7.17
CA MET A 475 8.95 26.07 -7.17
C MET A 475 8.89 24.61 -7.69
N MET A 476 9.51 24.33 -8.82
CA MET A 476 9.56 22.99 -9.39
C MET A 476 10.23 21.98 -8.44
N ALA A 477 11.32 22.37 -7.81
CA ALA A 477 12.01 21.50 -6.85
C ALA A 477 11.17 21.21 -5.60
N THR A 478 10.38 22.18 -5.14
CA THR A 478 9.59 22.09 -3.90
C THR A 478 8.23 21.45 -4.13
N ILE A 479 7.46 21.96 -5.11
CA ILE A 479 6.08 21.53 -5.39
C ILE A 479 6.08 20.37 -6.41
N GLY A 480 6.93 20.42 -7.43
CA GLY A 480 7.08 19.36 -8.43
C GLY A 480 7.89 18.17 -7.95
N PHE A 481 8.45 18.21 -6.75
CA PHE A 481 9.26 17.14 -6.15
C PHE A 481 10.51 16.74 -6.96
N SER A 482 10.92 17.51 -7.96
CA SER A 482 12.12 17.22 -8.74
C SER A 482 12.84 18.49 -9.18
N TYR A 483 14.16 18.55 -8.94
CA TYR A 483 15.03 19.57 -9.51
C TYR A 483 15.81 19.06 -10.74
N LYS A 484 15.61 17.79 -11.13
CA LYS A 484 16.22 17.18 -12.33
C LYS A 484 15.24 17.03 -13.50
N TRP A 485 14.03 17.53 -13.36
CA TRP A 485 12.98 17.40 -14.37
C TRP A 485 13.41 17.96 -15.74
N TYR A 486 14.28 18.97 -15.79
CA TYR A 486 14.82 19.57 -17.02
C TYR A 486 15.89 18.73 -17.73
N SER A 487 16.45 17.72 -17.05
CA SER A 487 17.50 16.85 -17.60
C SER A 487 17.05 15.39 -17.80
N ASN A 488 15.82 15.06 -17.44
CA ASN A 488 15.30 13.70 -17.49
C ASN A 488 13.82 13.71 -17.89
N GLU A 489 13.54 13.37 -19.14
CA GLU A 489 12.19 13.30 -19.69
C GLU A 489 11.25 12.40 -18.90
N ALA A 490 11.76 11.30 -18.33
CA ALA A 490 10.97 10.41 -17.47
C ALA A 490 10.53 11.03 -16.13
N ALA A 491 11.17 12.13 -15.69
CA ALA A 491 10.83 12.82 -14.46
C ALA A 491 9.71 13.87 -14.63
N GLN A 492 9.46 14.30 -15.85
CA GLN A 492 8.54 15.40 -16.16
C GLN A 492 7.07 15.09 -15.84
N PRO A 493 6.51 13.94 -16.21
CA PRO A 493 5.11 13.62 -15.88
C PRO A 493 4.82 13.67 -14.39
N PHE A 494 5.79 13.27 -13.57
CA PHE A 494 5.65 13.31 -12.10
C PHE A 494 5.63 14.71 -11.55
N ALA A 495 6.52 15.56 -12.05
CA ALA A 495 6.59 16.96 -11.62
C ALA A 495 5.27 17.66 -11.93
N ASN A 496 4.71 17.41 -13.12
CA ASN A 496 3.43 17.98 -13.53
C ASN A 496 2.26 17.47 -12.69
N ALA A 497 2.13 16.16 -12.50
CA ALA A 497 1.08 15.59 -11.68
C ALA A 497 1.15 16.08 -10.22
N ALA A 498 2.35 16.23 -9.67
CA ALA A 498 2.55 16.76 -8.32
C ALA A 498 2.15 18.24 -8.23
N LEU A 499 2.56 19.06 -9.21
CA LEU A 499 2.17 20.47 -9.31
C LEU A 499 0.65 20.60 -9.45
N ALA A 500 0.05 19.91 -10.42
CA ALA A 500 -1.38 19.93 -10.67
C ALA A 500 -2.18 19.54 -9.42
N TYR A 501 -1.75 18.51 -8.72
CA TYR A 501 -2.37 18.11 -7.45
C TYR A 501 -2.32 19.24 -6.43
N GLY A 502 -1.17 19.89 -6.26
CA GLY A 502 -1.02 20.99 -5.31
C GLY A 502 -1.95 22.16 -5.62
N PHE A 503 -2.01 22.59 -6.87
CA PHE A 503 -2.89 23.67 -7.29
C PHE A 503 -4.36 23.29 -7.18
N ARG A 504 -4.78 22.18 -7.76
CA ARG A 504 -6.19 21.75 -7.78
C ARG A 504 -6.77 21.44 -6.39
N LYS A 505 -5.93 21.01 -5.46
CA LYS A 505 -6.37 20.73 -4.08
C LYS A 505 -6.91 21.98 -3.37
N ALA A 506 -6.43 23.17 -3.74
CA ALA A 506 -6.91 24.45 -3.23
C ALA A 506 -8.13 24.98 -4.00
N THR A 507 -8.61 24.28 -5.03
CA THR A 507 -9.78 24.65 -5.88
C THR A 507 -9.71 26.07 -6.46
N PRO A 508 -8.61 26.46 -7.10
CA PRO A 508 -8.50 27.78 -7.71
C PRO A 508 -9.39 27.91 -8.96
N SER A 509 -9.77 29.13 -9.30
CA SER A 509 -10.61 29.42 -10.49
C SER A 509 -9.83 29.42 -11.81
N ASN A 510 -8.55 29.72 -11.76
CA ASN A 510 -7.66 29.81 -12.91
C ASN A 510 -6.26 29.25 -12.57
N PRO A 511 -6.12 27.92 -12.36
CA PRO A 511 -4.84 27.31 -12.01
C PRO A 511 -3.83 27.41 -13.16
N PRO A 512 -2.52 27.38 -12.88
CA PRO A 512 -1.49 27.41 -13.92
C PRO A 512 -1.27 26.04 -14.60
N VAL A 513 -2.28 25.19 -14.62
CA VAL A 513 -2.23 23.84 -15.18
C VAL A 513 -3.43 23.60 -16.10
N ASP A 514 -3.18 22.98 -17.25
CA ASP A 514 -4.23 22.64 -18.21
C ASP A 514 -5.08 21.44 -17.78
N SER A 515 -6.03 21.02 -18.63
CA SER A 515 -6.90 19.85 -18.38
C SER A 515 -6.12 18.55 -18.23
N ASP A 516 -4.95 18.46 -18.85
CA ASP A 516 -4.11 17.26 -18.90
C ASP A 516 -3.01 17.27 -17.83
N ASP A 517 -3.13 18.13 -16.81
CA ASP A 517 -2.21 18.31 -15.71
C ASP A 517 -0.83 18.87 -16.08
N ASN A 518 -0.69 19.47 -17.25
CA ASN A 518 0.56 20.12 -17.64
C ASN A 518 0.62 21.56 -17.14
N LEU A 519 1.81 21.97 -16.72
CA LEU A 519 2.05 23.36 -16.37
C LEU A 519 2.07 24.22 -17.63
N GLU A 520 1.28 25.30 -17.61
CA GLU A 520 1.28 26.29 -18.68
C GLU A 520 2.62 27.05 -18.74
N PRO A 521 3.02 27.57 -19.91
CA PRO A 521 4.21 28.39 -20.04
C PRO A 521 4.18 29.58 -19.09
N ILE A 522 5.21 29.76 -18.25
CA ILE A 522 5.28 30.81 -17.25
C ILE A 522 6.33 31.86 -17.61
N CYS A 523 5.94 33.12 -17.62
CA CYS A 523 6.85 34.25 -17.71
C CYS A 523 7.80 34.30 -16.51
N SER A 524 9.10 34.53 -16.77
CA SER A 524 10.03 34.92 -15.72
C SER A 524 10.48 36.38 -15.93
N SER A 525 10.93 37.00 -14.85
CA SER A 525 11.56 38.31 -14.87
C SER A 525 13.05 38.27 -15.22
N THR A 526 13.60 37.06 -15.43
CA THR A 526 15.03 36.88 -15.75
C THR A 526 15.30 37.21 -17.21
N TYR A 527 16.11 38.24 -17.42
CA TYR A 527 16.43 38.78 -18.74
C TYR A 527 17.52 37.94 -19.44
N TYR A 528 17.28 37.60 -20.71
CA TYR A 528 18.26 36.91 -21.55
C TYR A 528 19.09 37.90 -22.38
N LYS A 529 18.53 38.43 -23.43
CA LYS A 529 19.10 39.49 -24.30
C LYS A 529 18.03 39.99 -25.27
N TYR A 530 18.23 41.18 -25.81
CA TYR A 530 17.27 41.84 -26.72
C TYR A 530 15.91 41.99 -26.01
N ASP A 531 14.83 41.43 -26.58
CA ASP A 531 13.46 41.51 -26.06
C ASP A 531 13.05 40.23 -25.34
N TYR A 532 13.98 39.33 -25.09
CA TYR A 532 13.67 37.99 -24.59
C TYR A 532 13.96 37.88 -23.10
N CYS A 533 13.04 37.18 -22.40
CA CYS A 533 13.27 36.66 -21.08
C CYS A 533 13.37 35.13 -21.14
N TRP A 534 13.95 34.55 -20.13
CA TRP A 534 13.81 33.14 -19.90
C TRP A 534 12.36 32.84 -19.49
N THR A 535 11.72 31.89 -20.18
CA THR A 535 10.40 31.39 -19.84
C THR A 535 10.52 29.93 -19.47
N PHE A 536 9.60 29.48 -18.67
CA PHE A 536 9.44 28.09 -18.36
C PHE A 536 8.32 27.49 -19.21
N TRP A 537 8.59 26.42 -19.91
CA TRP A 537 7.59 25.64 -20.61
C TRP A 537 7.76 24.15 -20.30
N TYR A 538 6.69 23.39 -20.51
CA TYR A 538 6.49 21.97 -20.21
C TYR A 538 7.68 21.04 -20.51
N HIS A 539 8.43 21.28 -21.59
CA HIS A 539 9.57 20.46 -22.00
C HIS A 539 10.89 21.23 -22.04
N ASP A 540 10.85 22.55 -22.02
CA ASP A 540 12.02 23.36 -22.31
C ASP A 540 12.05 24.67 -21.51
N TYR A 541 13.25 25.18 -21.33
CA TYR A 541 13.47 26.60 -21.07
C TYR A 541 13.81 27.25 -22.37
N ASP A 542 12.97 28.11 -22.82
CA ASP A 542 13.23 28.87 -24.03
C ASP A 542 13.22 30.37 -23.74
N THR A 543 13.70 31.13 -24.68
CA THR A 543 13.72 32.58 -24.62
C THR A 543 12.54 33.12 -25.40
N TYR A 544 11.32 32.81 -24.94
CA TYR A 544 10.09 33.32 -25.55
C TYR A 544 9.80 34.75 -25.13
N SER A 545 9.13 35.46 -26.02
CA SER A 545 8.66 36.83 -25.77
C SER A 545 7.37 36.86 -24.94
N SER A 546 6.61 35.74 -24.86
CA SER A 546 5.32 35.72 -24.15
C SER A 546 5.00 34.38 -23.50
N ALA A 547 4.41 34.45 -22.30
CA ALA A 547 3.91 33.30 -21.54
C ALA A 547 2.86 33.78 -20.52
N TYR A 548 2.24 32.86 -19.79
CA TYR A 548 1.29 33.22 -18.71
C TYR A 548 2.00 33.83 -17.51
N VAL A 549 1.30 34.70 -16.80
CA VAL A 549 1.83 35.36 -15.61
C VAL A 549 1.37 34.63 -14.35
N LEU A 550 2.31 34.02 -13.65
CA LEU A 550 2.10 33.37 -12.36
C LEU A 550 2.84 34.13 -11.27
N PRO A 551 2.13 34.94 -10.45
CA PRO A 551 2.77 35.81 -9.46
C PRO A 551 3.37 35.03 -8.29
N PHE A 552 4.42 35.60 -7.71
CA PHE A 552 5.01 35.16 -6.44
C PHE A 552 4.88 36.27 -5.38
N VAL A 553 4.94 35.87 -4.11
CA VAL A 553 4.90 36.80 -2.99
C VAL A 553 5.87 36.37 -1.89
N GLU A 554 6.51 37.37 -1.25
CA GLU A 554 7.26 37.18 0.00
C GLU A 554 6.35 37.41 1.21
N PHE A 555 6.56 36.65 2.30
CA PHE A 555 5.76 36.76 3.53
C PHE A 555 6.59 36.58 4.81
#